data_6eface4b422e19488d893de6341bfd39
#
_entry.id   6eface4b422e19488d893de6341bfd39
#
_cell.length_a   1.000
_cell.length_b   1.000
_cell.length_c   1.000
_cell.angle_alpha   90.00
_cell.angle_beta   90.00
_cell.angle_gamma   90.00
#
_symmetry.space_group_name_H-M   'P 1'
#
loop_
_entity.id
_entity.type
_entity.pdbx_description
1 polymer ?
#
loop_
_entity_poly.entity_id
_entity_poly.type
_entity_poly.pdbx_seq_one_letter_code
_entity_poly.pdbx_strand_id
1 'polypeptide(L)'
;MKTKFNQRKIKLAIASAIIAAGAAGLSATSYAATATGTMAVSTSVLMSCTISAGAMTFSSYDPTASADNDATATITSTCTSGGAAVITMSQGGHAQSGSSDAAPARAMWNGSEGESEELLYQVYSDSAGGTVWGNTEATGKSITANGSAQAFTAYGRIPKNQTVSSGTFTDSVAVTLTY
;
A
#
# COMPACT_ATOMS: atom_id res chain seq x y z
N MET A 1 -19.80 -45.86 3.53
CA MET A 1 -21.14 -45.36 3.21
C MET A 1 -21.28 -45.33 1.70
N LYS A 2 -22.12 -46.22 1.12
CA LYS A 2 -22.28 -46.39 -0.33
C LYS A 2 -23.48 -45.56 -0.76
N THR A 3 -23.29 -44.51 -1.53
CA THR A 3 -24.36 -43.70 -2.12
C THR A 3 -24.83 -44.38 -3.42
N LYS A 4 -26.09 -44.78 -3.46
CA LYS A 4 -26.71 -45.39 -4.63
C LYS A 4 -27.12 -44.34 -5.65
N PHE A 5 -26.59 -44.47 -6.84
CA PHE A 5 -26.99 -43.66 -8.02
C PHE A 5 -28.31 -44.21 -8.56
N ASN A 6 -29.34 -43.37 -8.56
CA ASN A 6 -30.67 -43.75 -9.01
C ASN A 6 -30.81 -43.37 -10.49
N GLN A 7 -30.71 -44.35 -11.37
CA GLN A 7 -30.91 -44.18 -12.82
C GLN A 7 -32.41 -44.15 -13.11
N ARG A 8 -32.98 -43.01 -13.41
CA ARG A 8 -34.30 -42.90 -13.99
C ARG A 8 -34.24 -43.28 -15.47
N LYS A 9 -34.89 -44.42 -15.81
CA LYS A 9 -35.05 -44.89 -17.17
C LYS A 9 -36.01 -43.96 -17.92
N ILE A 10 -35.52 -43.24 -18.90
CA ILE A 10 -36.34 -42.49 -19.86
C ILE A 10 -36.79 -43.50 -20.92
N LYS A 11 -38.09 -43.80 -20.94
CA LYS A 11 -38.71 -44.61 -21.99
C LYS A 11 -38.96 -43.73 -23.20
N LEU A 12 -38.22 -43.98 -24.28
CA LEU A 12 -38.48 -43.40 -25.59
C LEU A 12 -39.66 -44.16 -26.24
N ALA A 13 -40.80 -43.51 -26.38
CA ALA A 13 -41.90 -44.04 -27.17
C ALA A 13 -41.74 -43.58 -28.61
N ILE A 14 -41.42 -44.54 -29.49
CA ILE A 14 -41.42 -44.32 -30.94
C ILE A 14 -42.82 -44.70 -31.44
N ALA A 15 -43.57 -43.69 -31.84
CA ALA A 15 -44.82 -43.89 -32.57
C ALA A 15 -44.58 -43.72 -34.07
N SER A 16 -44.51 -44.81 -34.80
CA SER A 16 -44.45 -44.84 -36.26
C SER A 16 -45.87 -44.72 -36.84
N ALA A 17 -46.15 -43.55 -37.43
CA ALA A 17 -47.35 -43.42 -38.30
C ALA A 17 -46.88 -43.16 -39.74
N ILE A 18 -46.99 -44.18 -40.59
CA ILE A 18 -46.82 -44.05 -42.03
C ILE A 18 -48.15 -43.59 -42.60
N ILE A 19 -48.22 -42.40 -43.18
CA ILE A 19 -49.29 -41.99 -44.09
C ILE A 19 -48.64 -41.59 -45.40
N ALA A 20 -48.84 -42.44 -46.40
CA ALA A 20 -48.57 -42.13 -47.80
C ALA A 20 -49.75 -41.35 -48.36
N ALA A 21 -49.55 -40.13 -48.86
CA ALA A 21 -50.24 -39.50 -49.98
C ALA A 21 -49.85 -38.09 -50.23
N GLY A 22 -49.57 -37.74 -51.47
CA GLY A 22 -49.67 -36.39 -52.00
C GLY A 22 -48.31 -35.62 -52.17
N ALA A 23 -47.80 -35.73 -53.40
CA ALA A 23 -46.78 -34.82 -53.86
C ALA A 23 -47.33 -33.39 -53.99
N ALA A 24 -47.27 -32.60 -52.96
CA ALA A 24 -47.32 -31.14 -53.05
C ALA A 24 -45.99 -30.63 -52.47
N GLY A 25 -45.20 -29.92 -53.28
CA GLY A 25 -43.92 -29.40 -52.93
C GLY A 25 -44.04 -28.43 -51.75
N LEU A 26 -43.90 -28.98 -50.57
CA LEU A 26 -43.70 -28.18 -49.36
C LEU A 26 -42.20 -27.84 -49.28
N SER A 27 -41.87 -26.60 -49.70
CA SER A 27 -40.59 -26.04 -49.40
C SER A 27 -40.44 -25.98 -47.90
N ALA A 28 -39.75 -26.96 -47.33
CA ALA A 28 -39.37 -26.92 -45.92
C ALA A 28 -38.40 -25.75 -45.75
N THR A 29 -38.92 -24.64 -45.27
CA THR A 29 -38.09 -23.56 -44.76
C THR A 29 -37.36 -24.09 -43.55
N SER A 30 -36.06 -24.39 -43.72
CA SER A 30 -35.20 -24.73 -42.58
C SER A 30 -35.00 -23.46 -41.74
N TYR A 31 -35.71 -23.34 -40.66
CA TYR A 31 -35.40 -22.34 -39.66
C TYR A 31 -34.12 -22.76 -38.99
N ALA A 32 -33.09 -21.90 -39.12
CA ALA A 32 -31.86 -22.05 -38.33
C ALA A 32 -32.22 -21.85 -36.85
N ALA A 33 -32.20 -22.93 -36.10
CA ALA A 33 -32.39 -22.86 -34.64
C ALA A 33 -31.05 -22.44 -34.01
N THR A 34 -31.06 -21.33 -33.27
CA THR A 34 -29.93 -20.89 -32.47
C THR A 34 -30.14 -21.31 -31.02
N ALA A 35 -29.14 -21.94 -30.43
CA ALA A 35 -29.08 -22.19 -29.00
C ALA A 35 -28.06 -21.24 -28.40
N THR A 36 -28.45 -20.52 -27.34
CA THR A 36 -27.57 -19.62 -26.62
C THR A 36 -27.38 -20.10 -25.19
N GLY A 37 -26.17 -19.96 -24.66
CA GLY A 37 -25.81 -20.22 -23.29
C GLY A 37 -25.05 -19.05 -22.71
N THR A 38 -25.10 -18.87 -21.40
CA THR A 38 -24.31 -17.89 -20.68
C THR A 38 -23.14 -18.56 -19.97
N MET A 39 -21.94 -18.02 -20.14
CA MET A 39 -20.75 -18.41 -19.38
C MET A 39 -20.50 -17.33 -18.32
N ALA A 40 -20.49 -17.71 -17.06
CA ALA A 40 -20.07 -16.81 -15.99
C ALA A 40 -18.53 -16.68 -16.03
N VAL A 41 -18.05 -15.44 -16.12
CA VAL A 41 -16.62 -15.12 -16.05
C VAL A 41 -16.42 -14.20 -14.86
N SER A 42 -15.49 -14.56 -13.96
CA SER A 42 -15.17 -13.77 -12.78
C SER A 42 -13.67 -13.80 -12.50
N THR A 43 -13.17 -12.73 -11.90
CA THR A 43 -11.80 -12.63 -11.35
C THR A 43 -11.82 -11.76 -10.12
N SER A 44 -10.78 -11.86 -9.28
CA SER A 44 -10.51 -10.94 -8.19
C SER A 44 -9.20 -10.22 -8.46
N VAL A 45 -9.13 -8.92 -8.13
CA VAL A 45 -7.91 -8.13 -8.19
C VAL A 45 -7.45 -7.90 -6.76
N LEU A 46 -6.23 -8.34 -6.46
CA LEU A 46 -5.61 -8.11 -5.16
C LEU A 46 -4.99 -6.72 -5.11
N MET A 47 -4.96 -6.12 -3.92
CA MET A 47 -4.20 -4.91 -3.68
C MET A 47 -2.70 -5.23 -3.76
N SER A 48 -1.94 -4.38 -4.43
CA SER A 48 -0.48 -4.46 -4.54
C SER A 48 0.08 -3.05 -4.47
N CYS A 49 1.12 -2.87 -3.67
CA CYS A 49 1.74 -1.56 -3.43
C CYS A 49 3.26 -1.60 -3.58
N THR A 50 3.81 -0.46 -3.97
CA THR A 50 5.24 -0.15 -3.89
C THR A 50 5.43 1.16 -3.14
N ILE A 51 6.57 1.29 -2.45
CA ILE A 51 6.95 2.52 -1.75
C ILE A 51 8.43 2.83 -2.00
N SER A 52 8.75 4.12 -2.11
CA SER A 52 10.12 4.63 -2.12
C SER A 52 10.21 5.88 -1.28
N ALA A 53 11.38 6.10 -0.65
CA ALA A 53 11.67 7.27 0.16
C ALA A 53 12.89 7.99 -0.40
N GLY A 54 12.77 9.29 -0.61
CA GLY A 54 13.89 10.18 -0.91
C GLY A 54 14.71 10.46 0.35
N ALA A 55 15.97 10.84 0.16
CA ALA A 55 16.81 11.27 1.28
C ALA A 55 16.29 12.57 1.91
N MET A 56 16.35 12.65 3.23
CA MET A 56 16.15 13.89 3.99
C MET A 56 17.53 14.47 4.32
N THR A 57 17.88 15.59 3.69
CA THR A 57 19.16 16.23 3.88
C THR A 57 18.95 17.61 4.51
N PHE A 58 19.43 17.77 5.73
CA PHE A 58 19.46 19.04 6.43
C PHE A 58 20.64 19.87 5.94
N SER A 59 20.51 21.19 6.01
CA SER A 59 21.68 22.10 5.90
C SER A 59 22.64 21.92 7.09
N SER A 60 23.84 22.46 6.99
CA SER A 60 24.79 22.42 8.13
C SER A 60 24.13 22.96 9.39
N TYR A 61 24.22 22.18 10.46
CA TYR A 61 23.69 22.59 11.77
C TYR A 61 24.68 23.53 12.47
N ASP A 62 24.18 24.69 12.89
CA ASP A 62 24.92 25.64 13.71
C ASP A 62 24.32 25.63 15.13
N PRO A 63 25.10 25.16 16.16
CA PRO A 63 24.63 25.15 17.56
C PRO A 63 24.29 26.53 18.12
N THR A 64 24.80 27.63 17.51
CA THR A 64 24.56 29.01 17.91
C THR A 64 23.39 29.67 17.18
N ALA A 65 22.80 29.00 16.21
CA ALA A 65 21.66 29.52 15.46
C ALA A 65 20.43 29.77 16.34
N SER A 66 19.71 30.85 16.05
CA SER A 66 18.49 31.22 16.77
C SER A 66 17.24 30.51 16.27
N ALA A 67 17.34 29.79 15.17
CA ALA A 67 16.22 29.06 14.50
C ALA A 67 16.50 27.55 14.41
N ASP A 68 15.43 26.76 14.36
CA ASP A 68 15.50 25.33 14.06
C ASP A 68 15.98 25.12 12.62
N ASN A 69 16.58 23.97 12.34
CA ASN A 69 17.02 23.56 11.01
C ASN A 69 15.98 22.60 10.41
N ASP A 70 15.28 23.05 9.39
CA ASP A 70 14.19 22.28 8.74
C ASP A 70 14.65 21.71 7.40
N ALA A 71 14.15 20.53 7.07
CA ALA A 71 14.35 19.86 5.79
C ALA A 71 13.09 19.11 5.37
N THR A 72 13.03 18.68 4.13
CA THR A 72 11.94 17.84 3.62
C THR A 72 12.47 16.65 2.82
N ALA A 73 11.69 15.58 2.79
CA ALA A 73 11.90 14.44 1.90
C ALA A 73 10.58 14.03 1.24
N THR A 74 10.67 13.43 0.06
CA THR A 74 9.49 12.91 -0.63
C THR A 74 9.38 11.41 -0.45
N ILE A 75 8.21 10.96 -0.03
CA ILE A 75 7.82 9.55 0.01
C ILE A 75 6.86 9.33 -1.16
N THR A 76 7.12 8.35 -2.00
CA THR A 76 6.25 8.01 -3.14
C THR A 76 5.69 6.62 -2.96
N SER A 77 4.37 6.47 -3.04
CA SER A 77 3.70 5.18 -3.07
C SER A 77 2.89 5.00 -4.35
N THR A 78 2.83 3.76 -4.85
CA THR A 78 1.98 3.40 -5.98
C THR A 78 1.27 2.11 -5.62
N CYS A 79 -0.07 2.14 -5.56
CA CYS A 79 -0.90 1.01 -5.17
C CYS A 79 -2.04 0.79 -6.15
N THR A 80 -2.59 -0.42 -6.20
CA THR A 80 -3.86 -0.72 -6.88
C THR A 80 -4.96 0.20 -6.35
N SER A 81 -5.76 0.77 -7.27
CA SER A 81 -6.78 1.76 -6.94
C SER A 81 -7.85 1.26 -5.95
N GLY A 82 -8.31 2.14 -5.07
CA GLY A 82 -9.45 1.94 -4.17
C GLY A 82 -9.11 1.30 -2.82
N GLY A 83 -7.86 0.85 -2.60
CA GLY A 83 -7.41 0.31 -1.33
C GLY A 83 -7.00 1.39 -0.33
N ALA A 84 -7.20 1.11 0.95
CA ALA A 84 -6.65 1.91 2.04
C ALA A 84 -5.28 1.37 2.45
N ALA A 85 -4.34 2.26 2.76
CA ALA A 85 -3.02 1.90 3.26
C ALA A 85 -2.52 2.94 4.27
N VAL A 86 -1.52 2.57 5.07
CA VAL A 86 -0.91 3.44 6.06
C VAL A 86 0.61 3.44 5.85
N ILE A 87 1.18 4.64 5.75
CA ILE A 87 2.63 4.83 5.71
C ILE A 87 3.12 5.13 7.12
N THR A 88 4.07 4.35 7.63
CA THR A 88 4.67 4.52 8.96
C THR A 88 6.17 4.74 8.84
N MET A 89 6.78 5.33 9.88
CA MET A 89 8.21 5.60 9.96
C MET A 89 8.79 5.12 11.27
N SER A 90 9.86 4.32 11.22
CA SER A 90 10.54 3.79 12.39
C SER A 90 11.16 4.88 13.26
N GLN A 91 11.63 4.46 14.42
CA GLN A 91 12.34 5.31 15.39
C GLN A 91 13.74 5.74 14.92
N GLY A 92 14.22 5.20 13.80
CA GLY A 92 15.61 5.38 13.35
C GLY A 92 16.55 4.32 13.94
N GLY A 93 17.81 4.38 13.54
CA GLY A 93 18.87 3.49 14.04
C GLY A 93 19.41 3.91 15.40
N HIS A 94 19.23 5.18 15.79
CA HIS A 94 19.73 5.78 17.03
C HIS A 94 18.58 6.43 17.82
N ALA A 95 17.63 5.58 18.26
CA ALA A 95 16.48 6.05 19.03
C ALA A 95 16.88 6.36 20.47
N GLN A 96 16.43 7.50 20.99
CA GLN A 96 16.69 7.95 22.36
C GLN A 96 15.98 7.09 23.39
N SER A 97 16.47 7.14 24.63
CA SER A 97 15.79 6.50 25.77
C SER A 97 14.36 7.00 25.89
N GLY A 98 13.41 6.08 26.09
CA GLY A 98 11.98 6.40 26.14
C GLY A 98 11.31 6.54 24.77
N SER A 99 12.04 6.39 23.67
CA SER A 99 11.45 6.29 22.33
C SER A 99 10.50 5.11 22.21
N SER A 100 9.45 5.26 21.41
CA SER A 100 8.50 4.19 21.10
C SER A 100 7.99 4.34 19.68
N ASP A 101 7.37 3.30 19.15
CA ASP A 101 6.77 3.34 17.80
C ASP A 101 5.66 4.39 17.68
N ALA A 102 4.91 4.64 18.75
CA ALA A 102 3.88 5.68 18.76
C ALA A 102 4.44 7.10 18.94
N ALA A 103 5.56 7.22 19.65
CA ALA A 103 6.23 8.49 19.93
C ALA A 103 7.75 8.33 19.74
N PRO A 104 8.22 8.25 18.49
CA PRO A 104 9.64 8.09 18.22
C PRO A 104 10.43 9.34 18.66
N ALA A 105 11.53 9.11 19.37
CA ALA A 105 12.53 10.11 19.70
C ALA A 105 13.80 9.78 18.92
N ARG A 106 14.04 10.50 17.83
CA ARG A 106 15.06 10.20 16.84
C ARG A 106 16.33 11.00 17.07
N ALA A 107 17.48 10.37 16.81
CA ALA A 107 18.76 11.04 16.78
C ALA A 107 19.60 10.57 15.58
N MET A 108 20.40 11.47 15.05
CA MET A 108 21.52 11.14 14.15
C MET A 108 22.79 10.96 15.00
N TRP A 109 23.67 10.08 14.57
CA TRP A 109 24.92 9.76 15.26
C TRP A 109 26.14 9.99 14.37
N ASN A 110 27.25 10.41 14.97
CA ASN A 110 28.48 10.70 14.23
C ASN A 110 29.50 9.55 14.22
N GLY A 111 29.18 8.41 14.81
CA GLY A 111 30.07 7.25 14.85
C GLY A 111 30.97 7.17 16.08
N SER A 112 30.88 8.11 17.01
CA SER A 112 31.71 8.17 18.25
C SER A 112 30.85 7.94 19.48
N GLU A 113 31.45 7.59 20.60
CA GLU A 113 30.76 7.37 21.88
C GLU A 113 30.59 8.70 22.65
N GLY A 114 29.42 8.98 23.20
CA GLY A 114 29.17 10.13 24.07
C GLY A 114 27.87 10.88 23.77
N GLU A 115 27.33 11.62 24.75
CA GLU A 115 26.07 12.38 24.60
C GLU A 115 26.15 13.51 23.58
N SER A 116 27.33 14.11 23.39
CA SER A 116 27.56 15.15 22.37
C SER A 116 27.71 14.61 20.95
N GLU A 117 27.63 13.30 20.79
CA GLU A 117 27.76 12.60 19.52
C GLU A 117 26.42 12.25 18.89
N GLU A 118 25.32 12.65 19.52
CA GLU A 118 23.95 12.49 19.05
C GLU A 118 23.30 13.85 18.77
N LEU A 119 22.75 14.01 17.57
CA LEU A 119 22.01 15.20 17.16
C LEU A 119 20.54 14.85 17.02
N LEU A 120 19.72 15.35 17.94
CA LEU A 120 18.29 15.07 17.98
C LEU A 120 17.58 15.69 16.77
N TYR A 121 16.66 14.95 16.20
CA TYR A 121 15.78 15.44 15.13
C TYR A 121 14.41 14.76 15.20
N GLN A 122 13.46 15.26 14.45
CA GLN A 122 12.14 14.65 14.36
C GLN A 122 11.62 14.72 12.92
N VAL A 123 10.71 13.79 12.60
CA VAL A 123 10.00 13.75 11.32
C VAL A 123 8.50 13.88 11.55
N TYR A 124 7.86 14.73 10.76
CA TYR A 124 6.45 15.09 10.87
C TYR A 124 5.72 14.81 9.55
N SER A 125 4.42 14.53 9.64
CA SER A 125 3.58 14.13 8.50
C SER A 125 2.81 15.29 7.84
N ASP A 126 2.81 16.49 8.45
CA ASP A 126 2.02 17.66 8.01
C ASP A 126 2.86 18.94 7.87
N SER A 127 3.67 19.27 8.85
CA SER A 127 4.58 20.44 8.83
C SER A 127 5.72 20.24 9.83
N ALA A 128 6.82 20.95 9.66
CA ALA A 128 7.92 20.93 10.62
C ALA A 128 7.45 21.42 11.99
N GLY A 129 7.59 20.59 13.03
CA GLY A 129 7.07 20.84 14.38
C GLY A 129 5.58 20.51 14.57
N GLY A 130 4.93 19.92 13.59
CA GLY A 130 3.53 19.49 13.66
C GLY A 130 3.33 18.08 14.21
N THR A 131 2.58 17.24 13.50
CA THR A 131 2.27 15.86 13.91
C THR A 131 3.45 14.93 13.66
N VAL A 132 4.00 14.34 14.71
CA VAL A 132 5.09 13.36 14.60
C VAL A 132 4.65 12.16 13.79
N TRP A 133 5.45 11.78 12.79
CA TRP A 133 5.20 10.61 11.97
C TRP A 133 5.78 9.37 12.65
N GLY A 134 4.92 8.57 13.28
CA GLY A 134 5.30 7.39 14.05
C GLY A 134 5.23 6.10 13.26
N ASN A 135 5.47 5.00 13.96
CA ASN A 135 5.54 3.64 13.40
C ASN A 135 4.33 2.76 13.78
N THR A 136 3.22 3.39 14.14
CA THR A 136 1.94 2.69 14.39
C THR A 136 0.88 3.14 13.38
N GLU A 137 -0.17 2.35 13.20
CA GLU A 137 -1.29 2.73 12.35
C GLU A 137 -1.91 4.08 12.78
N ALA A 138 -2.03 4.30 14.10
CA ALA A 138 -2.62 5.52 14.65
C ALA A 138 -1.73 6.78 14.45
N THR A 139 -0.42 6.62 14.35
CA THR A 139 0.55 7.71 14.20
C THR A 139 1.18 7.76 12.80
N GLY A 140 0.81 6.81 11.94
CA GLY A 140 1.15 6.77 10.52
C GLY A 140 0.27 7.72 9.70
N LYS A 141 0.60 7.84 8.42
CA LYS A 141 -0.17 8.62 7.45
C LYS A 141 -1.10 7.70 6.67
N SER A 142 -2.41 7.78 6.93
CA SER A 142 -3.42 7.05 6.15
C SER A 142 -3.54 7.63 4.74
N ILE A 143 -3.64 6.74 3.76
CA ILE A 143 -3.78 7.09 2.35
C ILE A 143 -4.88 6.23 1.71
N THR A 144 -5.48 6.75 0.63
CA THR A 144 -6.33 5.98 -0.27
C THR A 144 -5.65 5.89 -1.62
N ALA A 145 -5.44 4.68 -2.09
CA ALA A 145 -4.77 4.40 -3.34
C ALA A 145 -5.65 4.81 -4.55
N ASN A 146 -5.05 5.45 -5.54
CA ASN A 146 -5.73 5.93 -6.75
C ASN A 146 -5.26 5.27 -8.06
N GLY A 147 -4.43 4.24 -7.96
CA GLY A 147 -3.87 3.53 -9.11
C GLY A 147 -2.66 4.21 -9.76
N SER A 148 -2.22 5.34 -9.21
CA SER A 148 -1.09 6.12 -9.71
C SER A 148 -0.06 6.40 -8.62
N ALA A 149 1.11 6.88 -8.99
CA ALA A 149 2.11 7.33 -8.02
C ALA A 149 1.59 8.55 -7.24
N GLN A 150 1.61 8.45 -5.91
CA GLN A 150 1.21 9.50 -4.98
C GLN A 150 2.42 9.92 -4.16
N ALA A 151 2.72 11.22 -4.15
CA ALA A 151 3.84 11.80 -3.41
C ALA A 151 3.36 12.43 -2.09
N PHE A 152 4.08 12.16 -1.01
CA PHE A 152 3.84 12.67 0.32
C PHE A 152 5.12 13.34 0.83
N THR A 153 4.99 14.50 1.43
CA THR A 153 6.14 15.21 2.01
C THR A 153 6.31 14.78 3.47
N ALA A 154 7.53 14.34 3.79
CA ALA A 154 8.00 14.21 5.15
C ALA A 154 8.75 15.49 5.54
N TYR A 155 8.43 16.07 6.68
CA TYR A 155 9.03 17.29 7.19
C TYR A 155 9.97 16.93 8.33
N GLY A 156 11.24 17.29 8.21
CA GLY A 156 12.25 17.08 9.22
C GLY A 156 12.57 18.37 9.96
N ARG A 157 12.89 18.27 11.25
CA ARG A 157 13.38 19.37 12.07
C ARG A 157 14.47 18.92 13.01
N ILE A 158 15.58 19.64 13.00
CA ILE A 158 16.59 19.61 14.05
C ILE A 158 16.33 20.81 14.95
N PRO A 159 15.97 20.62 16.24
CA PRO A 159 15.80 21.72 17.17
C PRO A 159 17.11 22.50 17.36
N LYS A 160 17.00 23.80 17.50
CA LYS A 160 18.13 24.68 17.86
C LYS A 160 18.69 24.40 19.25
N ASN A 161 19.83 24.99 19.55
CA ASN A 161 20.48 24.96 20.87
C ASN A 161 20.93 23.57 21.34
N GLN A 162 21.30 22.67 20.42
CA GLN A 162 21.92 21.41 20.79
C GLN A 162 23.44 21.56 20.80
N THR A 163 24.09 21.05 21.84
CA THR A 163 25.54 21.04 21.94
C THR A 163 26.04 19.70 21.43
N VAL A 164 26.71 19.72 20.27
CA VAL A 164 27.23 18.52 19.60
C VAL A 164 28.67 18.79 19.11
N SER A 165 29.46 17.75 18.96
CA SER A 165 30.77 17.79 18.34
C SER A 165 30.68 18.13 16.87
N SER A 166 31.76 18.66 16.29
CA SER A 166 31.85 18.80 14.84
C SER A 166 31.99 17.43 14.17
N GLY A 167 31.24 17.19 13.11
CA GLY A 167 31.28 15.92 12.40
C GLY A 167 30.12 15.73 11.41
N THR A 168 30.04 14.54 10.83
CA THR A 168 28.93 14.13 9.98
C THR A 168 27.99 13.26 10.80
N PHE A 169 26.76 13.68 10.94
CA PHE A 169 25.72 12.96 11.66
C PHE A 169 24.78 12.27 10.66
N THR A 170 24.47 11.00 10.90
CA THR A 170 23.62 10.19 10.03
C THR A 170 22.66 9.35 10.83
N ASP A 171 21.50 9.05 10.24
CA ASP A 171 20.55 8.06 10.75
C ASP A 171 19.86 7.36 9.57
N SER A 172 19.15 6.26 9.86
CA SER A 172 18.39 5.51 8.88
C SER A 172 17.01 5.20 9.44
N VAL A 173 15.99 5.80 8.83
CA VAL A 173 14.57 5.61 9.19
C VAL A 173 13.93 4.68 8.17
N ALA A 174 13.42 3.53 8.62
CA ALA A 174 12.63 2.65 7.78
C ALA A 174 11.25 3.25 7.53
N VAL A 175 10.83 3.29 6.26
CA VAL A 175 9.50 3.71 5.83
C VAL A 175 8.73 2.46 5.39
N THR A 176 7.60 2.20 6.03
CA THR A 176 6.79 1.00 5.79
C THR A 176 5.42 1.40 5.28
N LEU A 177 4.91 0.67 4.29
CA LEU A 177 3.55 0.79 3.76
C LEU A 177 2.79 -0.49 4.08
N THR A 178 1.73 -0.37 4.88
CA THR A 178 0.83 -1.48 5.25
C THR A 178 -0.50 -1.32 4.52
N TYR A 179 -1.00 -2.40 3.88
CA TYR A 179 -2.22 -2.43 3.05
C TYR A 179 -2.93 -3.77 3.11
#